data_66245db123e91fca4bed5dcaa7fc462e
#
_entry.id   66245db123e91fca4bed5dcaa7fc462e
#
_cell.length_a   1.000
_cell.length_b   1.000
_cell.length_c   1.000
_cell.angle_alpha   90.00
_cell.angle_beta   90.00
_cell.angle_gamma   90.00
#
_symmetry.space_group_name_H-M   'P 1'
#
loop_
_entity.id
_entity.type
_entity.pdbx_description
1 polymer ?
#
loop_
_entity_poly.entity_id
_entity_poly.type
_entity_poly.pdbx_seq_one_letter_code
_entity_poly.pdbx_strand_id
1 'polypeptide(L)' 'MKNCRCYVCSKEPLTKDEIGLVKKMIGRKSKRFYCLSCLADYFEVTEEELQAKIDEFKEEGCTLFG' A
#
# COMPACT_ATOMS: atom_id res chain seq x y z
N MET A 1 6.59 -17.16 -7.08
CA MET A 1 6.48 -15.80 -6.54
C MET A 1 5.56 -15.77 -5.35
N LYS A 2 6.01 -15.18 -4.28
CA LYS A 2 5.21 -15.16 -3.06
C LYS A 2 4.29 -13.97 -3.01
N ASN A 3 3.10 -14.19 -2.50
CA ASN A 3 2.18 -13.10 -2.27
C ASN A 3 2.63 -12.31 -1.05
N CYS A 4 2.47 -11.01 -1.10
CA CYS A 4 2.75 -10.18 0.05
C CYS A 4 1.60 -10.30 1.04
N ARG A 5 1.93 -10.17 2.29
CA ARG A 5 0.97 -10.32 3.38
C ARG A 5 1.07 -9.13 4.30
N CYS A 6 -0.05 -8.72 4.86
CA CYS A 6 -0.05 -7.62 5.82
C CYS A 6 0.74 -8.04 7.07
N TYR A 7 1.65 -7.18 7.47
CA TYR A 7 2.49 -7.45 8.64
C TYR A 7 1.68 -7.47 9.94
N VAL A 8 0.60 -6.72 9.97
CA VAL A 8 -0.19 -6.55 11.20
C VAL A 8 -1.29 -7.59 11.32
N CYS A 9 -2.13 -7.72 10.29
CA CYS A 9 -3.32 -8.58 10.35
C CYS A 9 -3.20 -9.84 9.52
N SER A 10 -2.10 -10.01 8.84
CA SER A 10 -1.82 -11.19 7.99
C SER A 10 -2.79 -11.37 6.82
N LYS A 11 -3.44 -10.30 6.42
CA LYS A 11 -4.31 -10.35 5.25
C LYS A 11 -3.48 -10.65 4.00
N GLU A 12 -3.93 -11.59 3.20
CA GLU A 12 -3.25 -11.92 1.94
C GLU A 12 -4.24 -12.45 0.91
N PRO A 13 -3.94 -12.28 -0.38
CA PRO A 13 -2.80 -11.54 -0.89
C PRO A 13 -3.07 -10.04 -0.84
N LEU A 14 -2.02 -9.25 -0.79
CA LEU A 14 -2.17 -7.80 -0.89
C LEU A 14 -2.25 -7.42 -2.36
N THR A 15 -3.01 -6.39 -2.64
CA THR A 15 -3.14 -5.91 -4.02
C THR A 15 -1.89 -5.12 -4.42
N LYS A 16 -1.72 -4.92 -5.72
CA LYS A 16 -0.62 -4.11 -6.22
C LYS A 16 -0.68 -2.69 -5.69
N ASP A 17 -1.89 -2.18 -5.51
CA ASP A 17 -2.09 -0.85 -4.98
C ASP A 17 -1.58 -0.74 -3.54
N GLU A 18 -1.89 -1.73 -2.72
CA GLU A 18 -1.43 -1.75 -1.34
C GLU A 18 0.09 -1.85 -1.26
N ILE A 19 0.66 -2.73 -2.06
CA ILE A 19 2.10 -2.90 -2.12
C ILE A 19 2.79 -1.63 -2.62
N GLY A 20 2.26 -1.07 -3.69
CA GLY A 20 2.80 0.14 -4.27
C GLY A 20 2.75 1.32 -3.31
N LEU A 21 1.65 1.42 -2.57
CA LEU A 21 1.49 2.49 -1.60
C LEU A 21 2.55 2.40 -0.50
N VAL A 22 2.81 1.20 -0.01
CA VAL A 22 3.86 0.99 0.98
C VAL A 22 5.21 1.42 0.42
N LYS A 23 5.53 0.98 -0.79
CA LYS A 23 6.80 1.32 -1.42
C LYS A 23 6.93 2.82 -1.66
N LYS A 24 5.84 3.48 -1.98
CA LYS A 24 5.86 4.91 -2.28
C LYS A 24 5.96 5.75 -1.01
N MET A 25 5.20 5.40 0.01
CA MET A 25 5.08 6.21 1.21
C MET A 25 6.06 5.82 2.31
N ILE A 26 6.38 4.55 2.45
CA ILE A 26 7.32 4.09 3.47
C ILE A 26 8.70 3.93 2.87
N GLY A 27 8.79 3.24 1.73
CA GLY A 27 10.07 3.09 1.05
C GLY A 27 10.14 1.79 0.29
N ARG A 28 10.89 1.80 -0.80
CA ARG A 28 11.04 0.62 -1.64
C ARG A 28 11.78 -0.51 -0.94
N LYS A 29 12.58 -0.17 0.05
CA LYS A 29 13.38 -1.16 0.77
C LYS A 29 12.63 -1.77 1.93
N SER A 30 11.40 -1.32 2.18
CA SER A 30 10.60 -1.88 3.25
C SER A 30 10.34 -3.35 3.01
N LYS A 31 10.56 -4.16 4.01
CA LYS A 31 10.29 -5.59 3.95
C LYS A 31 8.93 -5.94 4.50
N ARG A 32 8.26 -4.97 5.08
CA ARG A 32 6.95 -5.16 5.68
C ARG A 32 5.91 -4.43 4.85
N PHE A 33 4.83 -5.12 4.57
CA PHE A 33 3.75 -4.55 3.79
C PHE A 33 2.48 -4.56 4.64
N TYR A 34 1.59 -3.65 4.35
CA TYR A 34 0.37 -3.46 5.11
C TYR A 34 -0.80 -3.42 4.15
N CYS A 35 -1.94 -3.96 4.60
CA CYS A 35 -3.16 -3.80 3.83
C CYS A 35 -3.65 -2.36 3.98
N LEU A 36 -4.60 -1.97 3.14
CA LEU A 36 -5.08 -0.59 3.12
C LEU A 36 -5.56 -0.15 4.51
N SER A 37 -6.31 -1.02 5.17
CA SER A 37 -6.85 -0.71 6.50
C SER A 37 -5.75 -0.48 7.53
N CYS A 38 -4.78 -1.38 7.59
CA CYS A 38 -3.69 -1.25 8.54
C CYS A 38 -2.79 -0.07 8.21
N LEU A 39 -2.60 0.19 6.92
CA LEU A 39 -1.79 1.31 6.48
C LEU A 39 -2.45 2.63 6.85
N ALA A 40 -3.76 2.70 6.71
CA ALA A 40 -4.52 3.88 7.11
C ALA A 40 -4.33 4.14 8.60
N ASP A 41 -4.39 3.11 9.39
CA ASP A 41 -4.19 3.21 10.83
C ASP A 41 -2.76 3.65 11.14
N TYR A 42 -1.80 3.11 10.40
CA TYR A 42 -0.39 3.46 10.58
C TYR A 42 -0.14 4.96 10.36
N PHE A 43 -0.77 5.53 9.35
CA PHE A 43 -0.63 6.96 9.04
C PHE A 43 -1.67 7.83 9.74
N GLU A 44 -2.58 7.22 10.48
CA GLU A 44 -3.66 7.91 11.17
C GLU A 44 -4.54 8.69 10.20
N VAL A 45 -4.88 8.05 9.10
CA VAL A 45 -5.77 8.63 8.08
C VAL A 45 -6.86 7.62 7.77
N THR A 46 -7.82 8.01 6.94
CA THR A 46 -8.88 7.10 6.52
C THR A 46 -8.45 6.31 5.29
N GLU A 47 -9.15 5.19 5.06
CA GLU A 47 -8.89 4.40 3.87
C GLU A 47 -9.21 5.20 2.61
N GLU A 48 -10.21 6.07 2.68
CA GLU A 48 -10.56 6.92 1.55
C GLU A 48 -9.41 7.86 1.18
N GLU A 49 -8.73 8.39 2.17
CA GLU A 49 -7.58 9.26 1.92
C GLU A 49 -6.47 8.50 1.23
N LEU A 50 -6.23 7.26 1.65
CA LEU A 50 -5.22 6.45 0.99
C LEU A 50 -5.63 6.09 -0.43
N GLN A 51 -6.91 5.81 -0.65
CA GLN A 51 -7.41 5.52 -1.99
C GLN A 51 -7.21 6.72 -2.90
N ALA A 52 -7.45 7.92 -2.39
CA ALA A 52 -7.21 9.14 -3.16
C ALA A 52 -5.74 9.28 -3.53
N LYS A 53 -4.85 8.94 -2.62
CA LYS A 53 -3.41 8.97 -2.91
C LYS A 53 -3.04 7.96 -3.99
N ILE A 54 -3.62 6.78 -3.93
CA ILE A 54 -3.38 5.75 -4.94
C ILE A 54 -3.81 6.27 -6.32
N ASP A 55 -4.98 6.88 -6.39
CA ASP A 55 -5.48 7.41 -7.64
C ASP A 55 -4.57 8.51 -8.18
N GLU A 56 -4.08 9.40 -7.32
CA GLU A 56 -3.15 10.44 -7.72
C GLU A 56 -1.88 9.85 -8.31
N PHE A 57 -1.32 8.86 -7.64
CA PHE A 57 -0.07 8.23 -8.09
C PHE A 57 -0.26 7.54 -9.43
N LYS A 58 -1.41 6.92 -9.63
CA LYS A 58 -1.71 6.27 -10.90
C LYS A 58 -1.83 7.28 -12.04
N GLU A 59 -2.44 8.43 -11.76
CA GLU A 59 -2.58 9.47 -12.75
C GLU A 59 -1.24 10.05 -13.15
N GLU A 60 -0.29 10.07 -12.21
CA GLU A 60 1.05 10.56 -12.49
C GLU A 60 1.89 9.53 -13.25
N GLY A 61 1.33 8.38 -13.51
CA GLY A 61 2.04 7.34 -14.23
C GLY A 61 3.06 6.59 -13.39
N CYS A 62 2.81 6.50 -12.10
CA CYS A 62 3.73 5.81 -11.21
C CYS A 62 3.73 4.31 -11.50
N THR A 63 4.90 3.77 -11.81
CA THR A 63 5.02 2.37 -12.20
C THR A 63 4.86 1.40 -11.04
N LEU A 64 4.89 1.88 -9.82
CA LEU A 64 4.72 1.03 -8.65
C LEU A 64 3.30 0.48 -8.54
N PHE A 65 2.35 1.09 -9.22
CA PHE A 65 0.96 0.70 -9.19
C PHE A 65 0.50 0.04 -10.47
N GLY A 66 1.37 -0.54 -11.13
CA GLY A 66 1.11 -1.12 -12.42
C GLY A 66 0.03 -2.09 -12.53
#